data_1621f2a3a2bbc5c311ca70a483bba207
#
_entry.id   1621f2a3a2bbc5c311ca70a483bba207
#
_cell.length_a   1.000
_cell.length_b   1.000
_cell.length_c   1.000
_cell.angle_alpha   90.00
_cell.angle_beta   90.00
_cell.angle_gamma   90.00
#
_symmetry.space_group_name_H-M   'P 1'
#
loop_
_entity.id
_entity.type
_entity.pdbx_description
1 polymer ?
#
loop_
_entity_poly.entity_id
_entity_poly.type
_entity_poly.pdbx_seq_one_letter_code
_entity_poly.pdbx_strand_id
1 'polypeptide(L)'
;MHDTKERLSLLWIFVLLNYLYADVVALFAIVGSPNLADAPHLPPWALLGSAILMEVPIAMIVACRLLPFRANRLANIIAGAILTLVNGFLTFVPPLVGARTPALPEYLFFATIETVCTSVIIWQAWTWSEGKPAVSSARVAGQPEAGITSS
;
A
#
# COMPACT_ATOMS: atom_id res chain seq x y z
N MET A 1 -0.67 12.49 -14.15
CA MET A 1 -1.69 11.77 -13.35
C MET A 1 -1.63 10.25 -13.54
N HIS A 2 -1.32 9.75 -14.73
CA HIS A 2 -1.18 8.31 -14.99
C HIS A 2 -0.03 7.72 -14.16
N ASP A 3 1.12 8.37 -14.15
CA ASP A 3 2.35 7.90 -13.49
C ASP A 3 2.17 7.65 -11.97
N THR A 4 1.42 8.50 -11.26
CA THR A 4 1.23 8.32 -9.80
C THR A 4 0.35 7.10 -9.51
N LYS A 5 -0.70 6.87 -10.30
CA LYS A 5 -1.56 5.68 -10.16
C LYS A 5 -0.77 4.40 -10.42
N GLU A 6 0.09 4.41 -11.43
CA GLU A 6 0.96 3.28 -11.74
C GLU A 6 1.97 3.01 -10.65
N ARG A 7 2.62 4.05 -10.12
CA ARG A 7 3.56 3.93 -9.01
C ARG A 7 2.91 3.37 -7.75
N LEU A 8 1.72 3.85 -7.39
CA LEU A 8 0.97 3.32 -6.26
C LEU A 8 0.58 1.85 -6.48
N SER A 9 0.09 1.50 -7.67
CA SER A 9 -0.21 0.11 -8.02
C SER A 9 1.03 -0.79 -7.94
N LEU A 10 2.19 -0.33 -8.40
CA LEU A 10 3.46 -1.07 -8.30
C LEU A 10 3.92 -1.24 -6.84
N LEU A 11 3.77 -0.21 -6.01
CA LEU A 11 4.08 -0.31 -4.58
C LEU A 11 3.18 -1.34 -3.88
N TRP A 12 1.89 -1.39 -4.22
CA TRP A 12 0.98 -2.41 -3.69
C TRP A 12 1.34 -3.83 -4.17
N ILE A 13 1.79 -3.99 -5.42
CA ILE A 13 2.32 -5.27 -5.90
C ILE A 13 3.56 -5.66 -5.08
N PHE A 14 4.46 -4.73 -4.82
CA PHE A 14 5.65 -4.99 -4.02
C PHE A 14 5.29 -5.42 -2.59
N VAL A 15 4.36 -4.71 -1.93
CA VAL A 15 3.84 -5.07 -0.60
C VAL A 15 3.26 -6.49 -0.62
N LEU A 16 2.40 -6.80 -1.60
CA LEU A 16 1.79 -8.13 -1.73
C LEU A 16 2.84 -9.24 -1.89
N LEU A 17 3.84 -9.03 -2.76
CA LEU A 17 4.91 -9.99 -2.96
C LEU A 17 5.76 -10.17 -1.70
N ASN A 18 5.99 -9.10 -0.93
CA ASN A 18 6.74 -9.17 0.31
C ASN A 18 5.98 -9.99 1.37
N TYR A 19 4.67 -9.79 1.53
CA TYR A 19 3.81 -10.63 2.38
C TYR A 19 3.86 -12.09 1.97
N LEU A 20 3.64 -12.38 0.69
CA LEU A 20 3.67 -13.74 0.17
C LEU A 20 5.02 -14.42 0.42
N TYR A 21 6.11 -13.69 0.22
CA TYR A 21 7.45 -14.23 0.46
C TYR A 21 7.72 -14.50 1.94
N ALA A 22 7.27 -13.60 2.82
CA ALA A 22 7.35 -13.79 4.27
C ALA A 22 6.59 -15.05 4.72
N ASP A 23 5.38 -15.26 4.20
CA ASP A 23 4.56 -16.43 4.49
C ASP A 23 5.21 -17.73 4.00
N VAL A 24 5.80 -17.71 2.81
CA VAL A 24 6.55 -18.87 2.27
C VAL A 24 7.75 -19.21 3.15
N VAL A 25 8.53 -18.21 3.57
CA VAL A 25 9.68 -18.42 4.47
C VAL A 25 9.21 -18.99 5.81
N ALA A 26 8.14 -18.44 6.38
CA ALA A 26 7.55 -18.93 7.62
C ALA A 26 7.06 -20.39 7.48
N LEU A 27 6.43 -20.74 6.35
CA LEU A 27 6.00 -22.09 6.06
C LEU A 27 7.18 -23.07 6.02
N PHE A 28 8.28 -22.71 5.37
CA PHE A 28 9.48 -23.54 5.33
C PHE A 28 10.11 -23.70 6.72
N ALA A 29 10.10 -22.66 7.55
CA ALA A 29 10.58 -22.74 8.93
C ALA A 29 9.73 -23.71 9.78
N ILE A 30 8.39 -23.71 9.59
CA ILE A 30 7.48 -24.63 10.27
C ILE A 30 7.70 -26.08 9.79
N VAL A 31 7.73 -26.30 8.48
CA VAL A 31 7.89 -27.64 7.89
C VAL A 31 9.27 -28.23 8.20
N GLY A 32 10.30 -27.40 8.27
CA GLY A 32 11.66 -27.81 8.64
C GLY A 32 11.89 -28.03 10.14
N SER A 33 10.91 -27.68 10.98
CA SER A 33 10.97 -27.89 12.42
C SER A 33 10.87 -29.37 12.78
N PRO A 34 11.71 -29.88 13.71
CA PRO A 34 11.67 -31.29 14.14
C PRO A 34 10.35 -31.66 14.83
N ASN A 35 9.58 -30.69 15.33
CA ASN A 35 8.31 -30.91 16.01
C ASN A 35 7.19 -30.09 15.34
N LEU A 36 6.57 -30.68 14.31
CA LEU A 36 5.40 -30.06 13.65
C LEU A 36 4.22 -29.81 14.62
N ALA A 37 4.16 -30.56 15.73
CA ALA A 37 3.15 -30.41 16.76
C ALA A 37 3.26 -29.09 17.54
N ASP A 38 4.44 -28.44 17.51
CA ASP A 38 4.70 -27.15 18.18
C ASP A 38 4.31 -25.95 17.27
N ALA A 39 3.80 -26.21 16.06
CA ALA A 39 3.31 -25.17 15.19
C ALA A 39 2.19 -24.38 15.87
N PRO A 40 2.19 -23.05 15.83
CA PRO A 40 1.19 -22.24 16.52
C PRO A 40 -0.20 -22.52 15.94
N HIS A 41 -1.11 -23.05 16.78
CA HIS A 41 -2.50 -23.25 16.43
C HIS A 41 -3.22 -21.90 16.45
N LEU A 42 -3.38 -21.30 15.27
CA LEU A 42 -4.15 -20.07 15.14
C LEU A 42 -5.66 -20.39 15.24
N PRO A 43 -6.42 -19.63 16.03
CA PRO A 43 -7.87 -19.80 16.06
C PRO A 43 -8.50 -19.41 14.71
N PRO A 44 -9.67 -19.97 14.35
CA PRO A 44 -10.30 -19.74 13.03
C PRO A 44 -10.54 -18.26 12.70
N TRP A 45 -10.83 -17.44 13.70
CA TRP A 45 -11.01 -16.00 13.49
C TRP A 45 -9.70 -15.28 13.11
N ALA A 46 -8.55 -15.74 13.62
CA ALA A 46 -7.26 -15.17 13.27
C ALA A 46 -6.86 -15.55 11.83
N LEU A 47 -7.16 -16.77 11.39
CA LEU A 47 -6.96 -17.20 10.01
C LEU A 47 -7.83 -16.39 9.03
N LEU A 48 -9.11 -16.18 9.39
CA LEU A 48 -9.99 -15.33 8.58
C LEU A 48 -9.50 -13.88 8.55
N GLY A 49 -9.07 -13.34 9.70
CA GLY A 49 -8.53 -11.99 9.81
C GLY A 49 -7.28 -11.79 8.94
N SER A 50 -6.36 -12.76 8.94
CA SER A 50 -5.16 -12.70 8.07
C SER A 50 -5.51 -12.78 6.59
N ALA A 51 -6.49 -13.62 6.20
CA ALA A 51 -6.96 -13.69 4.83
C ALA A 51 -7.58 -12.38 4.37
N ILE A 52 -8.41 -11.73 5.19
CA ILE A 52 -8.99 -10.42 4.87
C ILE A 52 -7.88 -9.36 4.75
N LEU A 53 -6.88 -9.41 5.63
CA LEU A 53 -5.76 -8.46 5.59
C LEU A 53 -4.94 -8.59 4.30
N MET A 54 -4.74 -9.81 3.83
CA MET A 54 -4.07 -10.11 2.55
C MET A 54 -4.85 -9.63 1.33
N GLU A 55 -6.18 -9.61 1.42
CA GLU A 55 -7.03 -9.13 0.32
C GLU A 55 -6.88 -7.60 0.11
N VAL A 56 -6.50 -6.84 1.14
CA VAL A 56 -6.35 -5.38 1.04
C VAL A 56 -5.33 -4.97 -0.03
N PRO A 57 -4.08 -5.46 -0.06
CA PRO A 57 -3.13 -5.13 -1.13
C PRO A 57 -3.63 -5.52 -2.51
N ILE A 58 -4.28 -6.68 -2.64
CA ILE A 58 -4.84 -7.17 -3.91
C ILE A 58 -5.90 -6.21 -4.42
N ALA A 59 -6.86 -5.84 -3.57
CA ALA A 59 -7.91 -4.88 -3.90
C ALA A 59 -7.32 -3.50 -4.26
N MET A 60 -6.27 -3.07 -3.56
CA MET A 60 -5.64 -1.77 -3.81
C MET A 60 -4.88 -1.69 -5.13
N ILE A 61 -4.32 -2.79 -5.64
CA ILE A 61 -3.71 -2.85 -6.97
C ILE A 61 -4.72 -2.45 -8.05
N VAL A 62 -5.94 -3.00 -7.95
CA VAL A 62 -7.04 -2.71 -8.88
C VAL A 62 -7.62 -1.31 -8.61
N ALA A 63 -7.86 -0.99 -7.35
CA ALA A 63 -8.43 0.29 -6.92
C ALA A 63 -7.59 1.49 -7.38
N CYS A 64 -6.25 1.40 -7.32
CA CYS A 64 -5.37 2.46 -7.78
C CYS A 64 -5.58 2.81 -9.26
N ARG A 65 -5.99 1.85 -10.08
CA ARG A 65 -6.23 2.07 -11.51
C ARG A 65 -7.64 2.56 -11.82
N LEU A 66 -8.64 2.05 -11.11
CA LEU A 66 -10.07 2.29 -11.40
C LEU A 66 -10.63 3.53 -10.70
N LEU A 67 -10.18 3.85 -9.50
CA LEU A 67 -10.77 4.91 -8.70
C LEU A 67 -10.44 6.32 -9.24
N PRO A 68 -11.40 7.27 -9.10
CA PRO A 68 -11.16 8.68 -9.36
C PRO A 68 -10.16 9.23 -8.32
N PHE A 69 -9.52 10.36 -8.64
CA PHE A 69 -8.42 10.94 -7.85
C PHE A 69 -8.69 10.99 -6.33
N ARG A 70 -9.82 11.58 -5.92
CA ARG A 70 -10.15 11.78 -4.50
C ARG A 70 -10.34 10.46 -3.76
N ALA A 71 -11.10 9.54 -4.36
CA ALA A 71 -11.34 8.22 -3.78
C ALA A 71 -10.05 7.39 -3.71
N ASN A 72 -9.23 7.44 -4.77
CA ASN A 72 -7.95 6.76 -4.83
C ASN A 72 -6.99 7.24 -3.74
N ARG A 73 -6.84 8.56 -3.61
CA ARG A 73 -6.02 9.17 -2.56
C ARG A 73 -6.44 8.72 -1.16
N LEU A 74 -7.75 8.80 -0.88
CA LEU A 74 -8.30 8.42 0.43
C LEU A 74 -8.13 6.93 0.69
N ALA A 75 -8.43 6.08 -0.30
CA ALA A 75 -8.27 4.62 -0.19
C ALA A 75 -6.83 4.22 0.11
N ASN A 76 -5.84 4.81 -0.56
CA ASN A 76 -4.42 4.53 -0.31
C ASN A 76 -3.98 4.97 1.10
N ILE A 77 -4.45 6.12 1.59
CA ILE A 77 -4.14 6.59 2.94
C ILE A 77 -4.75 5.66 3.99
N ILE A 78 -6.03 5.30 3.83
CA ILE A 78 -6.72 4.43 4.80
C ILE A 78 -6.12 3.02 4.80
N ALA A 79 -6.00 2.40 3.62
CA ALA A 79 -5.45 1.05 3.51
C ALA A 79 -4.00 0.99 4.01
N GLY A 80 -3.16 1.95 3.62
CA GLY A 80 -1.79 2.05 4.10
C GLY A 80 -1.70 2.24 5.61
N ALA A 81 -2.54 3.12 6.20
CA ALA A 81 -2.57 3.35 7.64
C ALA A 81 -3.00 2.10 8.40
N ILE A 82 -4.05 1.39 7.95
CA ILE A 82 -4.52 0.15 8.58
C ILE A 82 -3.39 -0.89 8.57
N LEU A 83 -2.76 -1.15 7.43
CA LEU A 83 -1.69 -2.13 7.32
C LEU A 83 -0.47 -1.74 8.16
N THR A 84 -0.05 -0.47 8.13
CA THR A 84 1.06 0.02 8.96
C THR A 84 0.78 -0.16 10.45
N LEU A 85 -0.43 0.18 10.91
CA LEU A 85 -0.82 0.05 12.31
C LEU A 85 -0.92 -1.42 12.74
N VAL A 86 -1.59 -2.27 11.95
CA VAL A 86 -1.75 -3.69 12.27
C VAL A 86 -0.40 -4.38 12.29
N ASN A 87 0.41 -4.20 11.25
CA ASN A 87 1.73 -4.82 11.16
C ASN A 87 2.68 -4.30 12.23
N GLY A 88 2.72 -2.98 12.43
CA GLY A 88 3.51 -2.35 13.48
C GLY A 88 3.11 -2.84 14.88
N PHE A 89 1.79 -2.91 15.16
CA PHE A 89 1.30 -3.41 16.44
C PHE A 89 1.66 -4.88 16.66
N LEU A 90 1.38 -5.74 15.70
CA LEU A 90 1.64 -7.18 15.81
C LEU A 90 3.13 -7.51 15.91
N THR A 91 4.00 -6.72 15.27
CA THR A 91 5.44 -7.00 15.21
C THR A 91 6.20 -6.40 16.38
N PHE A 92 5.92 -5.15 16.74
CA PHE A 92 6.76 -4.40 17.68
C PHE A 92 6.24 -4.38 19.11
N VAL A 93 4.93 -4.56 19.32
CA VAL A 93 4.37 -4.53 20.68
C VAL A 93 4.71 -5.79 21.51
N PRO A 94 4.60 -7.04 20.99
CA PRO A 94 4.90 -8.24 21.77
C PRO A 94 6.30 -8.24 22.42
N PRO A 95 7.39 -7.91 21.70
CA PRO A 95 8.72 -7.85 22.33
C PRO A 95 8.85 -6.73 23.36
N LEU A 96 8.13 -5.60 23.19
CA LEU A 96 8.16 -4.49 24.14
C LEU A 96 7.49 -4.83 25.48
N VAL A 97 6.46 -5.70 25.47
CA VAL A 97 5.76 -6.15 26.68
C VAL A 97 6.34 -7.44 27.26
N GLY A 98 7.51 -7.88 26.77
CA GLY A 98 8.21 -9.06 27.26
C GLY A 98 7.54 -10.39 26.88
N ALA A 99 6.60 -10.38 25.91
CA ALA A 99 6.06 -11.60 25.36
C ALA A 99 7.16 -12.36 24.62
N ARG A 100 7.39 -13.62 25.02
CA ARG A 100 8.32 -14.53 24.34
C ARG A 100 7.72 -14.99 23.00
N THR A 101 7.56 -14.09 22.08
CA THR A 101 7.42 -14.49 20.67
C THR A 101 8.84 -14.68 20.15
N PRO A 102 9.16 -15.83 19.58
CA PRO A 102 10.37 -15.93 18.78
C PRO A 102 10.15 -15.03 17.55
N ALA A 103 10.45 -13.73 17.72
CA ALA A 103 10.57 -12.83 16.60
C ALA A 103 11.80 -13.31 15.83
N LEU A 104 11.57 -14.23 14.91
CA LEU A 104 12.62 -14.69 14.01
C LEU A 104 13.15 -13.45 13.29
N PRO A 105 14.47 -13.27 13.16
CA PRO A 105 15.07 -12.12 12.49
C PRO A 105 14.46 -11.85 11.10
N GLU A 106 14.07 -12.92 10.41
CA GLU A 106 13.43 -12.89 9.11
C GLU A 106 12.08 -12.17 9.16
N TYR A 107 11.28 -12.43 10.19
CA TYR A 107 9.98 -11.79 10.36
C TYR A 107 10.13 -10.28 10.61
N LEU A 108 11.08 -9.87 11.45
CA LEU A 108 11.37 -8.45 11.70
C LEU A 108 11.86 -7.75 10.42
N PHE A 109 12.66 -8.42 9.61
CA PHE A 109 13.14 -7.90 8.34
C PHE A 109 11.98 -7.59 7.38
N PHE A 110 11.10 -8.57 7.13
CA PHE A 110 9.95 -8.38 6.26
C PHE A 110 8.97 -7.33 6.79
N ALA A 111 8.64 -7.37 8.07
CA ALA A 111 7.75 -6.40 8.71
C ALA A 111 8.29 -4.95 8.63
N THR A 112 9.62 -4.78 8.69
CA THR A 112 10.24 -3.47 8.52
C THR A 112 10.08 -2.97 7.08
N ILE A 113 10.33 -3.81 6.08
CA ILE A 113 10.14 -3.47 4.66
C ILE A 113 8.68 -3.08 4.40
N GLU A 114 7.72 -3.85 4.92
CA GLU A 114 6.29 -3.59 4.77
C GLU A 114 5.89 -2.26 5.38
N THR A 115 6.35 -1.98 6.60
CA THR A 115 6.08 -0.71 7.29
C THR A 115 6.65 0.48 6.49
N VAL A 116 7.86 0.35 5.94
CA VAL A 116 8.47 1.38 5.10
C VAL A 116 7.66 1.58 3.83
N CYS A 117 7.30 0.50 3.12
CA CYS A 117 6.54 0.59 1.88
C CYS A 117 5.15 1.20 2.06
N THR A 118 4.41 0.77 3.08
CA THR A 118 3.08 1.33 3.36
C THR A 118 3.16 2.78 3.80
N SER A 119 4.22 3.17 4.53
CA SER A 119 4.50 4.58 4.85
C SER A 119 4.80 5.42 3.60
N VAL A 120 5.54 4.88 2.64
CA VAL A 120 5.80 5.53 1.35
C VAL A 120 4.51 5.68 0.54
N ILE A 121 3.63 4.67 0.55
CA ILE A 121 2.31 4.74 -0.11
C ILE A 121 1.47 5.87 0.49
N ILE A 122 1.41 5.95 1.83
CA ILE A 122 0.69 7.02 2.54
C ILE A 122 1.26 8.39 2.15
N TRP A 123 2.58 8.53 2.19
CA TRP A 123 3.26 9.78 1.86
C TRP A 123 3.01 10.20 0.40
N GLN A 124 3.12 9.29 -0.56
CA GLN A 124 2.82 9.57 -1.96
C GLN A 124 1.36 9.95 -2.18
N ALA A 125 0.42 9.23 -1.53
CA ALA A 125 -0.99 9.56 -1.61
C ALA A 125 -1.30 10.92 -0.95
N TRP A 126 -0.63 11.25 0.14
CA TRP A 126 -0.79 12.53 0.84
C TRP A 126 -0.30 13.71 0.01
N THR A 127 0.90 13.59 -0.58
CA THR A 127 1.53 14.63 -1.39
C THR A 127 0.96 14.73 -2.81
N TRP A 128 0.13 13.75 -3.20
CA TRP A 128 -0.48 13.75 -4.52
C TRP A 128 -1.47 14.91 -4.66
N SER A 129 -1.15 15.85 -5.55
CA SER A 129 -2.01 16.99 -5.91
C SER A 129 -2.70 16.75 -7.25
N GLU A 130 -3.95 17.19 -7.34
CA GLU A 130 -4.66 17.28 -8.61
C GLU A 130 -3.93 18.30 -9.49
N GLY A 131 -3.30 17.86 -10.59
CA GLY A 131 -2.67 18.76 -11.55
C GLY A 131 -3.70 19.77 -12.03
N LYS A 132 -3.45 21.07 -11.84
CA LYS A 132 -4.31 22.14 -12.41
C LYS A 132 -4.48 21.83 -13.89
N PRO A 133 -5.74 21.83 -14.43
CA PRO A 133 -5.93 21.73 -15.86
C PRO A 133 -5.11 22.85 -16.49
N ALA A 134 -4.27 22.49 -17.46
CA ALA A 134 -3.57 23.49 -18.27
C ALA A 134 -4.65 24.39 -18.85
N VAL A 135 -4.75 25.61 -18.34
CA VAL A 135 -5.60 26.64 -18.92
C VAL A 135 -5.09 26.82 -20.33
N SER A 136 -5.88 26.36 -21.28
CA SER A 136 -5.55 26.38 -22.70
C SER A 136 -5.23 27.82 -23.09
N SER A 137 -3.93 28.09 -23.31
CA SER A 137 -3.42 29.33 -23.89
C SER A 137 -3.96 29.59 -25.32
N ALA A 138 -4.83 28.71 -25.82
CA ALA A 138 -5.47 28.81 -27.12
C ALA A 138 -6.55 29.89 -27.20
N ARG A 139 -6.93 30.55 -26.08
CA ARG A 139 -7.98 31.57 -26.12
C ARG A 139 -7.46 32.97 -26.44
N VAL A 140 -6.15 33.16 -26.49
CA VAL A 140 -5.55 34.48 -26.76
C VAL A 140 -5.17 34.67 -28.25
N ALA A 141 -5.09 33.59 -29.04
CA ALA A 141 -4.68 33.65 -30.44
C ALA A 141 -5.81 33.81 -31.46
N GLY A 142 -7.05 33.99 -31.01
CA GLY A 142 -8.25 34.01 -31.88
C GLY A 142 -9.07 35.29 -31.86
N GLN A 143 -8.50 36.47 -31.52
CA GLN A 143 -9.19 37.72 -31.86
C GLN A 143 -8.80 38.16 -33.26
N PRO A 144 -9.72 38.09 -34.23
CA PRO A 144 -9.53 38.73 -35.51
C PRO A 144 -9.54 40.26 -35.27
N GLU A 145 -8.46 40.93 -35.68
CA GLU A 145 -8.44 42.38 -35.80
C GLU A 145 -9.57 42.82 -36.75
N ALA A 146 -10.61 43.40 -36.15
CA ALA A 146 -11.67 44.06 -36.91
C ALA A 146 -11.04 45.24 -37.60
N GLY A 147 -10.94 45.13 -38.93
CA GLY A 147 -10.36 46.12 -39.79
C GLY A 147 -11.05 47.46 -39.67
N ILE A 148 -10.25 48.47 -39.46
CA ILE A 148 -10.61 49.87 -39.60
C ILE A 148 -10.54 50.17 -41.10
N THR A 149 -11.70 50.23 -41.78
CA THR A 149 -11.79 50.85 -43.08
C THR A 149 -12.24 52.29 -42.88
N SER A 150 -11.31 53.18 -43.08
CA SER A 150 -11.58 54.62 -43.28
C SER A 150 -12.05 54.90 -44.70
N SER A 151 -13.13 55.61 -44.84
CA SER A 151 -13.43 56.47 -45.99
C SER A 151 -14.24 57.65 -45.56
#